data_e98fd4ad199d93434224bf998efc6ac8
#
_entry.id   e98fd4ad199d93434224bf998efc6ac8
#
_cell.length_a   1.000
_cell.length_b   1.000
_cell.length_c   1.000
_cell.angle_alpha   90.00
_cell.angle_beta   90.00
_cell.angle_gamma   90.00
#
_symmetry.space_group_name_H-M   'P 1'
#
loop_
_entity.id
_entity.type
_entity.pdbx_description
1 polymer ?
#
loop_
_entity_poly.entity_id
_entity_poly.type
_entity_poly.pdbx_seq_one_letter_code
_entity_poly.pdbx_strand_id
1 'polypeptide(L)'
;MDISIIICTHNPEERIFSRCLTAIQNLDTTGLDIEVLLVDNNSHPAINTFGYVTKFLKNNSKAKYIKEERPGLTYARMAGWLKANAPIIIFFDDDNEPSKNYAVDAHNILLKRNEIGLVGPGIIDVDFIDGSNKWLETERPLFQQIVMHEELYSNNKTSYEECYPFGTGLIVRKEVMQEYYDIVSNQKEISDRKGNSLVSGGDMQIVWCGIKIGYYAGRSPLLKIVHIIPGNRTTTRYIKKLSYSLGYSSVKTKLGIFPEDEHKIKSEKKTFLSFYFLMIKYFIVHSSQPKKLLIRDIPNLIGNASGYYFAFEEKKPRWLRITEKIFGLHHHE
;
A
#
# COMPACT_ATOMS: atom_id res chain seq x y z
N MET A 1 2.70 23.76 12.65
CA MET A 1 2.76 22.29 12.43
C MET A 1 3.17 22.08 10.99
N ASP A 2 4.31 21.41 10.77
CA ASP A 2 4.88 21.23 9.43
C ASP A 2 4.53 19.85 8.87
N ILE A 3 4.55 18.82 9.75
CA ILE A 3 4.30 17.43 9.38
C ILE A 3 3.39 16.75 10.41
N SER A 4 2.39 16.00 9.92
CA SER A 4 1.65 15.01 10.72
C SER A 4 2.07 13.61 10.29
N ILE A 5 2.71 12.85 11.18
CA ILE A 5 3.04 11.45 10.98
C ILE A 5 1.86 10.60 11.45
N ILE A 6 1.34 9.76 10.57
CA ILE A 6 0.21 8.86 10.86
C ILE A 6 0.73 7.42 10.81
N ILE A 7 0.61 6.70 11.91
CA ILE A 7 0.97 5.28 12.01
C ILE A 7 -0.32 4.49 12.17
N CYS A 8 -0.66 3.65 11.18
CA CYS A 8 -1.84 2.80 11.24
C CYS A 8 -1.44 1.38 11.63
N THR A 9 -2.16 0.80 12.61
CA THR A 9 -1.90 -0.57 13.05
C THR A 9 -3.18 -1.32 13.39
N HIS A 10 -3.12 -2.66 13.26
CA HIS A 10 -4.18 -3.59 13.64
C HIS A 10 -3.58 -4.89 14.15
N ASN A 11 -3.76 -5.20 15.44
CA ASN A 11 -3.21 -6.39 16.09
C ASN A 11 -1.70 -6.57 15.83
N PRO A 12 -0.85 -5.57 16.15
CA PRO A 12 0.57 -5.61 15.79
C PRO A 12 1.34 -6.65 16.59
N GLU A 13 2.39 -7.22 15.98
CA GLU A 13 3.39 -8.00 16.69
C GLU A 13 4.37 -7.06 17.42
N GLU A 14 4.54 -7.22 18.74
CA GLU A 14 5.42 -6.36 19.55
C GLU A 14 6.83 -6.26 18.99
N ARG A 15 7.44 -7.40 18.58
CA ARG A 15 8.81 -7.45 18.04
C ARG A 15 8.99 -6.61 16.76
N ILE A 16 7.92 -6.35 16.02
CA ILE A 16 7.91 -5.53 14.80
C ILE A 16 7.56 -4.09 15.15
N PHE A 17 6.41 -3.91 15.78
CA PHE A 17 5.89 -2.58 16.04
C PHE A 17 6.76 -1.76 17.00
N SER A 18 7.43 -2.40 17.97
CA SER A 18 8.42 -1.71 18.81
C SER A 18 9.60 -1.15 18.03
N ARG A 19 10.05 -1.83 16.95
CA ARG A 19 11.08 -1.32 16.04
C ARG A 19 10.58 -0.09 15.28
N CYS A 20 9.37 -0.14 14.72
CA CYS A 20 8.74 1.01 14.08
C CYS A 20 8.66 2.21 15.03
N LEU A 21 8.09 2.05 16.23
CA LEU A 21 7.97 3.13 17.20
C LEU A 21 9.34 3.70 17.63
N THR A 22 10.35 2.84 17.76
CA THR A 22 11.72 3.27 18.07
C THR A 22 12.31 4.09 16.93
N ALA A 23 12.12 3.69 15.67
CA ALA A 23 12.59 4.45 14.51
C ALA A 23 11.90 5.83 14.43
N ILE A 24 10.59 5.88 14.66
CA ILE A 24 9.83 7.14 14.70
C ILE A 24 10.33 8.07 15.83
N GLN A 25 10.63 7.52 17.00
CA GLN A 25 11.16 8.30 18.12
C GLN A 25 12.56 8.88 17.83
N ASN A 26 13.34 8.21 17.00
CA ASN A 26 14.72 8.59 16.61
C ASN A 26 14.78 9.48 15.36
N LEU A 27 13.64 9.87 14.77
CA LEU A 27 13.63 10.79 13.64
C LEU A 27 14.28 12.12 14.01
N ASP A 28 15.10 12.63 13.09
CA ASP A 28 15.54 14.01 13.16
C ASP A 28 14.35 14.94 12.82
N THR A 29 14.02 15.78 13.78
CA THR A 29 12.93 16.77 13.66
C THR A 29 13.45 18.18 13.84
N THR A 30 14.77 18.39 13.67
CA THR A 30 15.42 19.69 13.88
C THR A 30 14.80 20.73 12.95
N GLY A 31 14.29 21.81 13.54
CA GLY A 31 13.64 22.90 12.80
C GLY A 31 12.23 22.60 12.29
N LEU A 32 11.63 21.47 12.68
CA LEU A 32 10.28 21.08 12.28
C LEU A 32 9.33 20.95 13.48
N ASP A 33 8.12 21.43 13.32
CA ASP A 33 7.01 21.16 14.24
C ASP A 33 6.21 19.95 13.75
N ILE A 34 6.34 18.79 14.44
CA ILE A 34 5.80 17.50 14.04
C ILE A 34 4.84 16.97 15.10
N GLU A 35 3.71 16.40 14.69
CA GLU A 35 2.87 15.54 15.52
C GLU A 35 2.91 14.09 15.03
N VAL A 36 2.64 13.16 15.95
CA VAL A 36 2.52 11.73 15.65
C VAL A 36 1.12 11.26 16.05
N LEU A 37 0.39 10.71 15.09
CA LEU A 37 -0.96 10.18 15.26
C LEU A 37 -0.91 8.66 15.16
N LEU A 38 -1.03 7.99 16.30
CA LEU A 38 -1.02 6.54 16.37
C LEU A 38 -2.46 6.02 16.30
N VAL A 39 -2.82 5.44 15.16
CA VAL A 39 -4.18 4.99 14.86
C VAL A 39 -4.29 3.49 15.08
N ASP A 40 -5.05 3.11 16.11
CA ASP A 40 -5.44 1.74 16.42
C ASP A 40 -6.70 1.37 15.64
N ASN A 41 -6.56 0.58 14.61
CA ASN A 41 -7.68 0.11 13.79
C ASN A 41 -8.34 -1.13 14.38
N ASN A 42 -9.07 -0.94 15.47
CA ASN A 42 -9.86 -2.00 16.12
C ASN A 42 -9.03 -3.22 16.55
N SER A 43 -7.89 -2.99 17.20
CA SER A 43 -7.07 -4.08 17.77
C SER A 43 -7.72 -4.70 19.02
N HIS A 44 -7.47 -5.98 19.22
CA HIS A 44 -7.91 -6.75 20.40
C HIS A 44 -6.74 -7.57 20.97
N PRO A 45 -6.21 -7.17 22.15
CA PRO A 45 -6.53 -6.01 22.97
C PRO A 45 -6.14 -4.68 22.30
N ALA A 46 -6.71 -3.55 22.75
CA ALA A 46 -6.37 -2.22 22.27
C ALA A 46 -4.88 -1.92 22.51
N ILE A 47 -4.19 -1.32 21.51
CA ILE A 47 -2.72 -1.17 21.57
C ILE A 47 -2.24 -0.25 22.68
N ASN A 48 -3.06 0.69 23.14
CA ASN A 48 -2.72 1.57 24.26
C ASN A 48 -2.62 0.83 25.61
N THR A 49 -2.98 -0.45 25.67
CA THR A 49 -2.77 -1.32 26.84
C THR A 49 -1.38 -1.97 26.83
N PHE A 50 -0.65 -1.93 25.72
CA PHE A 50 0.68 -2.50 25.63
C PHE A 50 1.73 -1.59 26.27
N GLY A 51 2.59 -2.14 27.13
CA GLY A 51 3.58 -1.39 27.87
C GLY A 51 4.54 -0.58 27.00
N TYR A 52 4.97 -1.12 25.87
CA TYR A 52 5.87 -0.44 24.93
C TYR A 52 5.17 0.73 24.19
N VAL A 53 3.87 0.61 23.86
CA VAL A 53 3.06 1.68 23.28
C VAL A 53 2.82 2.78 24.29
N THR A 54 2.43 2.42 25.51
CA THR A 54 2.23 3.38 26.60
C THR A 54 3.51 4.16 26.89
N LYS A 55 4.68 3.49 26.89
CA LYS A 55 5.99 4.13 27.04
C LYS A 55 6.27 5.11 25.89
N PHE A 56 6.00 4.72 24.64
CA PHE A 56 6.16 5.59 23.49
C PHE A 56 5.31 6.86 23.59
N LEU A 57 4.01 6.72 23.90
CA LEU A 57 3.08 7.84 24.06
C LEU A 57 3.51 8.78 25.20
N LYS A 58 4.02 8.23 26.31
CA LYS A 58 4.48 8.99 27.46
C LYS A 58 5.77 9.79 27.20
N ASN A 59 6.67 9.20 26.42
CA ASN A 59 7.97 9.80 26.09
C ASN A 59 7.89 10.77 24.89
N ASN A 60 6.77 10.82 24.18
CA ASN A 60 6.56 11.67 23.02
C ASN A 60 5.32 12.55 23.24
N SER A 61 5.51 13.76 23.78
CA SER A 61 4.42 14.68 24.12
C SER A 61 3.58 15.12 22.91
N LYS A 62 4.10 14.98 21.69
CA LYS A 62 3.40 15.28 20.44
C LYS A 62 2.69 14.05 19.86
N ALA A 63 2.81 12.88 20.48
CA ALA A 63 2.10 11.68 20.07
C ALA A 63 0.69 11.61 20.65
N LYS A 64 -0.29 11.27 19.81
CA LYS A 64 -1.69 11.10 20.18
C LYS A 64 -2.18 9.73 19.77
N TYR A 65 -2.92 9.05 20.66
CA TYR A 65 -3.62 7.81 20.35
C TYR A 65 -5.00 8.11 19.76
N ILE A 66 -5.33 7.43 18.68
CA ILE A 66 -6.63 7.50 18.00
C ILE A 66 -7.16 6.09 17.86
N LYS A 67 -8.39 5.84 18.27
CA LYS A 67 -9.10 4.59 18.03
C LYS A 67 -10.02 4.73 16.83
N GLU A 68 -9.90 3.84 15.86
CA GLU A 68 -10.85 3.69 14.73
C GLU A 68 -11.51 2.32 14.84
N GLU A 69 -12.82 2.30 15.07
CA GLU A 69 -13.57 1.06 15.32
C GLU A 69 -13.96 0.33 14.03
N ARG A 70 -14.05 1.04 12.90
CA ARG A 70 -14.34 0.43 11.61
C ARG A 70 -13.10 -0.29 11.09
N PRO A 71 -13.14 -1.63 10.91
CA PRO A 71 -11.97 -2.36 10.44
C PRO A 71 -11.65 -2.02 8.98
N GLY A 72 -10.38 -1.72 8.70
CA GLY A 72 -9.86 -1.45 7.36
C GLY A 72 -8.85 -0.31 7.32
N LEU A 73 -7.76 -0.50 6.57
CA LEU A 73 -6.64 0.44 6.50
C LEU A 73 -7.07 1.83 6.00
N THR A 74 -7.99 1.89 5.04
CA THR A 74 -8.56 3.15 4.56
C THR A 74 -9.23 3.94 5.70
N TYR A 75 -10.03 3.27 6.54
CA TYR A 75 -10.66 3.95 7.68
C TYR A 75 -9.62 4.46 8.68
N ALA A 76 -8.57 3.68 8.94
CA ALA A 76 -7.48 4.10 9.81
C ALA A 76 -6.75 5.33 9.26
N ARG A 77 -6.39 5.33 7.97
CA ARG A 77 -5.75 6.47 7.32
C ARG A 77 -6.62 7.73 7.36
N MET A 78 -7.92 7.57 7.09
CA MET A 78 -8.88 8.68 7.17
C MET A 78 -9.05 9.21 8.59
N ALA A 79 -9.14 8.33 9.61
CA ALA A 79 -9.24 8.74 11.00
C ALA A 79 -8.00 9.53 11.45
N GLY A 80 -6.82 9.12 11.05
CA GLY A 80 -5.57 9.83 11.28
C GLY A 80 -5.55 11.19 10.56
N TRP A 81 -5.87 11.20 9.25
CA TRP A 81 -5.88 12.43 8.47
C TRP A 81 -6.88 13.48 8.98
N LEU A 82 -8.09 13.09 9.38
CA LEU A 82 -9.09 14.01 9.94
C LEU A 82 -8.62 14.67 11.26
N LYS A 83 -7.63 14.11 11.94
CA LYS A 83 -7.00 14.66 13.14
C LYS A 83 -5.66 15.34 12.89
N ALA A 84 -5.15 15.24 11.68
CA ALA A 84 -3.88 15.84 11.27
C ALA A 84 -4.02 17.36 11.08
N ASN A 85 -3.07 18.12 11.64
CA ASN A 85 -3.07 19.58 11.57
C ASN A 85 -2.09 20.16 10.54
N ALA A 86 -1.13 19.33 10.06
CA ALA A 86 -0.09 19.77 9.15
C ALA A 86 -0.50 19.73 7.66
N PRO A 87 0.14 20.53 6.81
CA PRO A 87 -0.04 20.48 5.36
C PRO A 87 0.61 19.26 4.71
N ILE A 88 1.59 18.63 5.38
CA ILE A 88 2.29 17.43 4.91
C ILE A 88 1.93 16.27 5.83
N ILE A 89 1.50 15.18 5.24
CA ILE A 89 1.15 13.94 5.92
C ILE A 89 2.20 12.88 5.55
N ILE A 90 2.71 12.14 6.52
CA ILE A 90 3.53 10.95 6.30
C ILE A 90 2.80 9.74 6.88
N PHE A 91 2.54 8.75 6.03
CA PHE A 91 1.97 7.47 6.46
C PHE A 91 3.06 6.43 6.68
N PHE A 92 3.09 5.82 7.84
CA PHE A 92 3.86 4.61 8.10
C PHE A 92 2.92 3.46 8.49
N ASP A 93 3.25 2.26 8.01
CA ASP A 93 2.67 1.03 8.53
C ASP A 93 3.46 0.57 9.78
N ASP A 94 2.89 -0.31 10.59
CA ASP A 94 3.48 -0.78 11.85
C ASP A 94 4.73 -1.67 11.68
N ASP A 95 5.10 -1.97 10.43
CA ASP A 95 6.26 -2.75 10.02
C ASP A 95 7.33 -1.91 9.28
N ASN A 96 7.28 -0.59 9.43
CA ASN A 96 8.18 0.35 8.77
C ASN A 96 9.22 0.94 9.73
N GLU A 97 10.51 0.89 9.34
CA GLU A 97 11.60 1.59 10.02
C GLU A 97 12.17 2.69 9.11
N PRO A 98 11.71 3.94 9.22
CA PRO A 98 12.28 5.05 8.45
C PRO A 98 13.70 5.39 8.89
N SER A 99 14.52 5.88 7.95
CA SER A 99 15.83 6.46 8.25
C SER A 99 15.68 7.71 9.12
N LYS A 100 16.73 8.04 9.87
CA LYS A 100 16.74 9.17 10.81
C LYS A 100 16.31 10.49 10.17
N ASN A 101 16.72 10.77 8.94
CA ASN A 101 16.44 12.05 8.25
C ASN A 101 15.13 12.06 7.48
N TYR A 102 14.32 11.00 7.54
CA TYR A 102 13.16 10.82 6.69
C TYR A 102 12.19 12.01 6.69
N ALA A 103 11.88 12.57 7.86
CA ALA A 103 10.97 13.69 8.00
C ALA A 103 11.53 15.00 7.44
N VAL A 104 12.81 15.28 7.70
CA VAL A 104 13.50 16.47 7.17
C VAL A 104 13.62 16.41 5.65
N ASP A 105 14.00 15.25 5.11
CA ASP A 105 14.10 15.03 3.66
C ASP A 105 12.75 15.16 2.97
N ALA A 106 11.69 14.58 3.55
CA ALA A 106 10.31 14.70 3.07
C ALA A 106 9.85 16.17 2.99
N HIS A 107 10.05 16.92 4.08
CA HIS A 107 9.73 18.34 4.13
C HIS A 107 10.48 19.13 3.05
N ASN A 108 11.79 18.93 2.95
CA ASN A 108 12.63 19.65 1.99
C ASN A 108 12.26 19.37 0.52
N ILE A 109 11.91 18.13 0.18
CA ILE A 109 11.44 17.76 -1.17
C ILE A 109 10.19 18.54 -1.52
N LEU A 110 9.16 18.49 -0.64
CA LEU A 110 7.88 19.13 -0.91
C LEU A 110 7.94 20.66 -0.82
N LEU A 111 8.82 21.21 0.01
CA LEU A 111 9.00 22.66 0.10
C LEU A 111 9.63 23.24 -1.18
N LYS A 112 10.58 22.53 -1.79
CA LYS A 112 11.30 22.98 -3.00
C LYS A 112 10.49 22.79 -4.28
N ARG A 113 9.51 21.89 -4.31
CA ARG A 113 8.82 21.46 -5.52
C ARG A 113 7.31 21.40 -5.30
N ASN A 114 6.65 22.51 -5.58
CA ASN A 114 5.20 22.65 -5.35
C ASN A 114 4.35 21.76 -6.26
N GLU A 115 4.90 21.34 -7.41
CA GLU A 115 4.22 20.44 -8.36
C GLU A 115 4.16 19.00 -7.87
N ILE A 116 4.96 18.62 -6.86
CA ILE A 116 4.91 17.27 -6.27
C ILE A 116 3.81 17.22 -5.20
N GLY A 117 2.82 16.36 -5.40
CA GLY A 117 1.76 16.08 -4.42
C GLY A 117 2.06 14.88 -3.53
N LEU A 118 2.80 13.92 -4.07
CA LEU A 118 3.13 12.67 -3.38
C LEU A 118 4.58 12.26 -3.66
N VAL A 119 5.25 11.80 -2.62
CA VAL A 119 6.58 11.20 -2.74
C VAL A 119 6.69 10.01 -1.79
N GLY A 120 7.38 8.96 -2.22
CA GLY A 120 7.70 7.81 -1.39
C GLY A 120 9.19 7.49 -1.40
N PRO A 121 9.61 6.50 -0.61
CA PRO A 121 11.01 6.10 -0.55
C PRO A 121 11.48 5.51 -1.89
N GLY A 122 12.63 6.00 -2.35
CA GLY A 122 13.36 5.42 -3.47
C GLY A 122 14.30 4.30 -3.03
N ILE A 123 14.52 4.14 -1.72
CA ILE A 123 15.24 3.01 -1.14
C ILE A 123 14.34 2.34 -0.10
N ILE A 124 13.89 1.13 -0.41
CA ILE A 124 13.20 0.25 0.54
C ILE A 124 14.02 -1.02 0.64
N ASP A 125 14.54 -1.31 1.81
CA ASP A 125 15.17 -2.59 2.10
C ASP A 125 14.17 -3.51 2.82
N VAL A 126 14.17 -4.80 2.44
CA VAL A 126 13.27 -5.81 3.01
C VAL A 126 14.03 -6.63 4.04
N ASP A 127 13.55 -6.61 5.29
CA ASP A 127 14.09 -7.44 6.38
C ASP A 127 13.16 -8.64 6.64
N PHE A 128 13.58 -9.83 6.21
CA PHE A 128 12.89 -11.09 6.53
C PHE A 128 13.30 -11.57 7.92
N ILE A 129 12.65 -11.06 8.96
CA ILE A 129 13.05 -11.26 10.37
C ILE A 129 13.02 -12.71 10.88
N ASP A 130 12.29 -13.59 10.22
CA ASP A 130 12.22 -15.02 10.53
C ASP A 130 13.03 -15.86 9.53
N GLY A 131 13.92 -15.19 8.78
CA GLY A 131 14.77 -15.81 7.77
C GLY A 131 14.11 -15.91 6.40
N SER A 132 14.94 -16.19 5.42
CA SER A 132 14.55 -16.33 4.02
C SER A 132 15.19 -17.58 3.40
N ASN A 133 14.69 -17.95 2.21
CA ASN A 133 15.30 -18.97 1.37
C ASN A 133 15.68 -18.37 0.02
N LYS A 134 16.51 -19.09 -0.75
CA LYS A 134 17.03 -18.62 -2.05
C LYS A 134 15.93 -18.12 -3.01
N TRP A 135 14.77 -18.76 -3.01
CA TRP A 135 13.67 -18.29 -3.86
C TRP A 135 13.05 -16.99 -3.34
N LEU A 136 12.83 -16.89 -2.03
CA LEU A 136 12.27 -15.69 -1.41
C LEU A 136 13.16 -14.46 -1.65
N GLU A 137 14.48 -14.66 -1.61
CA GLU A 137 15.45 -13.60 -1.94
C GLU A 137 15.25 -13.04 -3.37
N THR A 138 14.85 -13.87 -4.33
CA THR A 138 14.55 -13.42 -5.70
C THR A 138 13.21 -12.68 -5.80
N GLU A 139 12.33 -12.82 -4.81
CA GLU A 139 10.99 -12.20 -4.77
C GLU A 139 10.91 -10.98 -3.85
N ARG A 140 12.05 -10.45 -3.37
CA ARG A 140 12.10 -9.20 -2.57
C ARG A 140 11.30 -8.03 -3.18
N PRO A 141 11.28 -7.80 -4.51
CA PRO A 141 10.45 -6.77 -5.10
C PRO A 141 8.94 -6.90 -4.85
N LEU A 142 8.43 -8.13 -4.63
CA LEU A 142 7.03 -8.35 -4.24
C LEU A 142 6.71 -7.75 -2.86
N PHE A 143 7.71 -7.63 -2.00
CA PHE A 143 7.65 -7.00 -0.69
C PHE A 143 8.11 -5.54 -0.72
N GLN A 144 8.06 -4.93 -1.91
CA GLN A 144 8.37 -3.53 -2.19
C GLN A 144 9.86 -3.16 -2.15
N GLN A 145 10.79 -4.13 -2.13
CA GLN A 145 12.20 -3.78 -2.23
C GLN A 145 12.48 -2.99 -3.51
N ILE A 146 13.12 -1.86 -3.35
CA ILE A 146 13.54 -0.99 -4.45
C ILE A 146 14.82 -0.24 -4.06
N VAL A 147 15.68 -0.01 -5.04
CA VAL A 147 16.88 0.84 -4.91
C VAL A 147 16.93 1.74 -6.12
N MET A 148 16.63 3.01 -5.93
CA MET A 148 16.76 4.04 -6.95
C MET A 148 18.03 4.86 -6.71
N HIS A 149 18.62 5.36 -7.78
CA HIS A 149 19.82 6.19 -7.73
C HIS A 149 19.53 7.68 -7.98
N GLU A 150 18.36 7.97 -8.54
CA GLU A 150 17.88 9.33 -8.84
C GLU A 150 16.40 9.48 -8.51
N GLU A 151 15.96 10.73 -8.38
CA GLU A 151 14.55 11.04 -8.19
C GLU A 151 13.79 10.83 -9.51
N LEU A 152 12.62 10.23 -9.44
CA LEU A 152 11.76 10.04 -10.60
C LEU A 152 10.31 10.36 -10.24
N TYR A 153 9.67 11.19 -11.06
CA TYR A 153 8.30 11.64 -10.88
C TYR A 153 7.50 11.57 -12.18
N SER A 154 6.22 11.28 -12.09
CA SER A 154 5.29 11.25 -13.21
C SER A 154 3.91 11.73 -12.78
N ASN A 155 3.11 12.21 -13.75
CA ASN A 155 1.69 12.51 -13.60
C ASN A 155 0.84 11.78 -14.65
N ASN A 156 1.33 10.62 -15.13
CA ASN A 156 0.64 9.84 -16.14
C ASN A 156 -0.65 9.23 -15.60
N LYS A 157 -1.80 9.61 -16.17
CA LYS A 157 -3.14 9.11 -15.80
C LYS A 157 -3.48 7.77 -16.46
N THR A 158 -2.78 7.39 -17.52
CA THR A 158 -3.19 6.27 -18.37
C THR A 158 -2.63 4.93 -17.91
N SER A 159 -1.40 4.92 -17.39
CA SER A 159 -0.69 3.72 -16.95
C SER A 159 -0.11 3.89 -15.55
N TYR A 160 0.14 2.76 -14.91
CA TYR A 160 0.96 2.69 -13.71
C TYR A 160 2.41 2.95 -14.09
N GLU A 161 3.06 3.86 -13.37
CA GLU A 161 4.49 4.14 -13.53
C GLU A 161 5.28 3.54 -12.37
N GLU A 162 6.47 3.01 -12.65
CA GLU A 162 7.33 2.38 -11.63
C GLU A 162 7.76 3.36 -10.52
N CYS A 163 7.77 4.65 -10.83
CA CYS A 163 8.06 5.69 -9.86
C CYS A 163 6.90 5.97 -8.89
N TYR A 164 5.69 5.46 -9.12
CA TYR A 164 4.60 5.74 -8.20
C TYR A 164 4.86 5.10 -6.84
N PRO A 165 4.68 5.88 -5.75
CA PRO A 165 5.00 5.41 -4.41
C PRO A 165 4.03 4.31 -3.94
N PHE A 166 4.54 3.41 -3.11
CA PHE A 166 3.73 2.47 -2.32
C PHE A 166 3.15 3.17 -1.08
N GLY A 167 2.30 2.46 -0.32
CA GLY A 167 1.80 2.95 0.96
C GLY A 167 2.88 3.05 2.05
N THR A 168 3.94 2.24 1.93
CA THR A 168 5.09 2.21 2.85
C THR A 168 5.84 3.55 2.83
N GLY A 169 5.77 4.32 3.90
CA GLY A 169 6.42 5.62 3.98
C GLY A 169 5.86 6.68 3.03
N LEU A 170 4.59 6.60 2.67
CA LEU A 170 3.97 7.54 1.73
C LEU A 170 3.87 8.95 2.34
N ILE A 171 4.44 9.92 1.64
CA ILE A 171 4.33 11.35 1.96
C ILE A 171 3.35 11.97 1.00
N VAL A 172 2.41 12.76 1.52
CA VAL A 172 1.32 13.32 0.72
C VAL A 172 0.93 14.72 1.21
N ARG A 173 0.62 15.62 0.28
CA ARG A 173 0.03 16.92 0.62
C ARG A 173 -1.41 16.77 1.09
N LYS A 174 -1.82 17.65 1.99
CA LYS A 174 -3.17 17.65 2.58
C LYS A 174 -4.28 17.74 1.52
N GLU A 175 -4.06 18.48 0.44
CA GLU A 175 -5.01 18.66 -0.66
C GLU A 175 -5.30 17.34 -1.40
N VAL A 176 -4.29 16.50 -1.55
CA VAL A 176 -4.45 15.16 -2.13
C VAL A 176 -5.29 14.27 -1.23
N MET A 177 -5.08 14.35 0.08
CA MET A 177 -5.88 13.60 1.04
C MET A 177 -7.33 14.11 1.11
N GLN A 178 -7.56 15.40 0.87
CA GLN A 178 -8.91 15.95 0.76
C GLN A 178 -9.65 15.34 -0.45
N GLU A 179 -9.03 15.35 -1.63
CA GLU A 179 -9.59 14.70 -2.83
C GLU A 179 -9.87 13.21 -2.60
N TYR A 180 -8.92 12.52 -1.95
CA TYR A 180 -9.11 11.11 -1.60
C TYR A 180 -10.30 10.90 -0.66
N TYR A 181 -10.44 11.73 0.36
CA TYR A 181 -11.55 11.68 1.31
C TYR A 181 -12.90 11.91 0.61
N ASP A 182 -12.98 12.93 -0.26
CA ASP A 182 -14.21 13.29 -0.96
C ASP A 182 -14.68 12.15 -1.88
N ILE A 183 -13.73 11.50 -2.57
CA ILE A 183 -14.05 10.35 -3.42
C ILE A 183 -14.49 9.14 -2.59
N VAL A 184 -13.69 8.77 -1.59
CA VAL A 184 -13.91 7.53 -0.82
C VAL A 184 -15.13 7.62 0.08
N SER A 185 -15.44 8.80 0.64
CA SER A 185 -16.64 9.01 1.47
C SER A 185 -17.95 8.82 0.69
N ASN A 186 -17.91 9.01 -0.62
CA ASN A 186 -19.06 8.83 -1.51
C ASN A 186 -19.16 7.39 -2.08
N GLN A 187 -18.17 6.53 -1.83
CA GLN A 187 -18.19 5.14 -2.30
C GLN A 187 -18.99 4.24 -1.35
N LYS A 188 -19.88 3.39 -1.90
CA LYS A 188 -20.65 2.41 -1.12
C LYS A 188 -19.79 1.36 -0.45
N GLU A 189 -18.68 1.00 -1.07
CA GLU A 189 -17.73 0.01 -0.56
C GLU A 189 -16.30 0.48 -0.77
N ILE A 190 -15.51 0.43 0.28
CA ILE A 190 -14.08 0.74 0.25
C ILE A 190 -13.32 -0.54 -0.06
N SER A 191 -12.58 -0.53 -1.19
CA SER A 191 -11.80 -1.66 -1.66
C SER A 191 -10.39 -1.61 -1.10
N ASP A 192 -10.22 -1.97 0.18
CA ASP A 192 -8.91 -2.01 0.84
C ASP A 192 -8.82 -3.17 1.86
N ARG A 193 -7.65 -3.35 2.47
CA ARG A 193 -7.39 -4.39 3.48
C ARG A 193 -8.38 -4.32 4.63
N LYS A 194 -9.09 -5.43 4.86
CA LYS A 194 -10.06 -5.58 5.95
C LYS A 194 -9.97 -6.99 6.51
N GLY A 195 -9.58 -7.13 7.78
CA GLY A 195 -9.40 -8.43 8.43
C GLY A 195 -8.42 -9.32 7.66
N ASN A 196 -8.86 -10.53 7.27
CA ASN A 196 -8.04 -11.48 6.50
C ASN A 196 -8.00 -11.21 4.98
N SER A 197 -8.67 -10.17 4.50
CA SER A 197 -8.63 -9.79 3.09
C SER A 197 -7.31 -9.09 2.76
N LEU A 198 -6.62 -9.54 1.71
CA LEU A 198 -5.44 -8.89 1.16
C LEU A 198 -5.79 -7.98 -0.04
N VAL A 199 -7.08 -7.70 -0.26
CA VAL A 199 -7.50 -6.69 -1.23
C VAL A 199 -6.81 -5.39 -0.85
N SER A 200 -6.05 -4.82 -1.75
CA SER A 200 -5.20 -3.65 -1.51
C SER A 200 -5.35 -2.70 -2.70
N GLY A 201 -5.34 -1.42 -2.43
CA GLY A 201 -5.48 -0.42 -3.48
C GLY A 201 -5.59 1.00 -2.93
N GLY A 202 -5.70 1.15 -1.60
CA GLY A 202 -5.88 2.46 -0.98
C GLY A 202 -4.69 3.41 -1.21
N ASP A 203 -3.47 2.90 -1.23
CA ASP A 203 -2.27 3.66 -1.57
C ASP A 203 -2.30 4.14 -3.04
N MET A 204 -2.66 3.25 -3.97
CA MET A 204 -2.82 3.61 -5.37
C MET A 204 -3.98 4.59 -5.59
N GLN A 205 -5.06 4.49 -4.83
CA GLN A 205 -6.14 5.48 -4.88
C GLN A 205 -5.63 6.87 -4.47
N ILE A 206 -4.84 6.97 -3.41
CA ILE A 206 -4.23 8.24 -2.99
C ILE A 206 -3.33 8.80 -4.10
N VAL A 207 -2.49 7.96 -4.71
CA VAL A 207 -1.63 8.36 -5.84
C VAL A 207 -2.48 8.89 -7.01
N TRP A 208 -3.50 8.14 -7.41
CA TRP A 208 -4.40 8.55 -8.51
C TRP A 208 -5.18 9.83 -8.20
N CYS A 209 -5.57 10.07 -6.94
CA CYS A 209 -6.19 11.33 -6.52
C CYS A 209 -5.24 12.51 -6.74
N GLY A 210 -3.98 12.39 -6.34
CA GLY A 210 -3.00 13.45 -6.56
C GLY A 210 -2.77 13.76 -8.04
N ILE A 211 -2.63 12.72 -8.86
CA ILE A 211 -2.48 12.86 -10.32
C ILE A 211 -3.74 13.49 -10.96
N LYS A 212 -4.94 13.10 -10.49
CA LYS A 212 -6.20 13.64 -10.96
C LYS A 212 -6.29 15.16 -10.78
N ILE A 213 -5.85 15.67 -9.65
CA ILE A 213 -5.84 17.12 -9.36
C ILE A 213 -4.59 17.85 -9.86
N GLY A 214 -3.74 17.17 -10.65
CA GLY A 214 -2.64 17.78 -11.41
C GLY A 214 -1.26 17.69 -10.77
N TYR A 215 -1.11 17.02 -9.64
CA TYR A 215 0.19 16.79 -9.02
C TYR A 215 1.01 15.69 -9.70
N TYR A 216 2.33 15.77 -9.51
CA TYR A 216 3.25 14.66 -9.78
C TYR A 216 3.35 13.74 -8.57
N ALA A 217 3.50 12.46 -8.82
CA ALA A 217 3.81 11.43 -7.83
C ALA A 217 5.13 10.76 -8.17
N GLY A 218 5.95 10.43 -7.17
CA GLY A 218 7.24 9.80 -7.46
C GLY A 218 7.99 9.32 -6.23
N ARG A 219 9.27 9.06 -6.43
CA ARG A 219 10.16 8.52 -5.39
C ARG A 219 11.48 9.28 -5.36
N SER A 220 12.08 9.37 -4.16
CA SER A 220 13.39 9.96 -3.95
C SER A 220 14.32 9.00 -3.19
N PRO A 221 15.58 8.80 -3.64
CA PRO A 221 16.57 8.00 -2.93
C PRO A 221 17.02 8.60 -1.60
N LEU A 222 16.68 9.86 -1.31
CA LEU A 222 16.90 10.47 0.00
C LEU A 222 16.01 9.80 1.07
N LEU A 223 14.81 9.37 0.67
CA LEU A 223 13.86 8.69 1.54
C LEU A 223 14.17 7.20 1.58
N LYS A 224 14.55 6.73 2.77
CA LYS A 224 14.98 5.34 3.00
C LYS A 224 14.15 4.70 4.11
N ILE A 225 13.78 3.45 3.92
CA ILE A 225 12.97 2.72 4.89
C ILE A 225 13.36 1.24 4.89
N VAL A 226 13.28 0.58 6.04
CA VAL A 226 13.30 -0.87 6.14
C VAL A 226 11.86 -1.34 6.30
N HIS A 227 11.44 -2.28 5.45
CA HIS A 227 10.14 -2.96 5.52
C HIS A 227 10.31 -4.33 6.16
N ILE A 228 9.77 -4.49 7.35
CA ILE A 228 9.94 -5.69 8.17
C ILE A 228 8.90 -6.73 7.77
N ILE A 229 9.34 -7.91 7.35
CA ILE A 229 8.47 -8.97 6.86
C ILE A 229 8.57 -10.20 7.77
N PRO A 230 7.52 -10.53 8.55
CA PRO A 230 7.48 -11.74 9.36
C PRO A 230 7.24 -13.00 8.53
N GLY A 231 7.61 -14.16 9.07
CA GLY A 231 7.57 -15.45 8.39
C GLY A 231 6.20 -15.89 7.92
N ASN A 232 5.12 -15.47 8.60
CA ASN A 232 3.76 -15.76 8.15
C ASN A 232 3.42 -15.11 6.81
N ARG A 233 4.07 -13.99 6.45
CA ARG A 233 3.92 -13.29 5.15
C ARG A 233 4.82 -13.87 4.07
N THR A 234 5.77 -14.75 4.38
CA THR A 234 6.70 -15.36 3.41
C THR A 234 6.25 -16.73 2.91
N THR A 235 5.11 -17.22 3.38
CA THR A 235 4.57 -18.52 2.97
C THR A 235 4.06 -18.48 1.53
N THR A 236 4.21 -19.60 0.81
CA THR A 236 3.66 -19.76 -0.56
C THR A 236 2.17 -19.39 -0.63
N ARG A 237 1.40 -19.79 0.39
CA ARG A 237 -0.03 -19.50 0.47
C ARG A 237 -0.30 -17.99 0.55
N TYR A 238 0.47 -17.27 1.38
CA TYR A 238 0.34 -15.83 1.54
C TYR A 238 0.68 -15.09 0.24
N ILE A 239 1.84 -15.42 -0.36
CA ILE A 239 2.31 -14.79 -1.60
C ILE A 239 1.32 -15.00 -2.73
N LYS A 240 0.77 -16.22 -2.87
CA LYS A 240 -0.25 -16.54 -3.87
C LYS A 240 -1.52 -15.71 -3.69
N LYS A 241 -2.00 -15.59 -2.44
CA LYS A 241 -3.16 -14.77 -2.09
C LYS A 241 -2.90 -13.29 -2.33
N LEU A 242 -1.71 -12.78 -1.94
CA LEU A 242 -1.31 -11.40 -2.17
C LEU A 242 -1.30 -11.06 -3.66
N SER A 243 -0.64 -11.90 -4.47
CA SER A 243 -0.53 -11.69 -5.93
C SER A 243 -1.90 -11.67 -6.61
N TYR A 244 -2.79 -12.59 -6.23
CA TYR A 244 -4.17 -12.58 -6.71
C TYR A 244 -4.90 -11.29 -6.32
N SER A 245 -4.80 -10.87 -5.06
CA SER A 245 -5.51 -9.71 -4.53
C SER A 245 -5.06 -8.39 -5.16
N LEU A 246 -3.76 -8.24 -5.46
CA LEU A 246 -3.23 -7.09 -6.19
C LEU A 246 -3.85 -6.96 -7.59
N GLY A 247 -3.93 -8.07 -8.33
CA GLY A 247 -4.62 -8.09 -9.62
C GLY A 247 -6.12 -7.80 -9.48
N TYR A 248 -6.77 -8.40 -8.49
CA TYR A 248 -8.21 -8.32 -8.28
C TYR A 248 -8.70 -6.89 -7.96
N SER A 249 -7.96 -6.14 -7.15
CA SER A 249 -8.34 -4.79 -6.73
C SER A 249 -8.01 -3.71 -7.77
N SER A 250 -7.06 -3.95 -8.67
CA SER A 250 -6.50 -2.92 -9.57
C SER A 250 -7.55 -2.22 -10.43
N VAL A 251 -8.51 -2.96 -10.98
CA VAL A 251 -9.56 -2.43 -11.87
C VAL A 251 -10.54 -1.55 -11.10
N LYS A 252 -11.05 -2.03 -9.96
CA LYS A 252 -11.99 -1.27 -9.11
C LYS A 252 -11.35 -0.01 -8.55
N THR A 253 -10.07 -0.09 -8.17
CA THR A 253 -9.28 1.05 -7.70
C THR A 253 -9.23 2.16 -8.76
N LYS A 254 -8.88 1.82 -10.00
CA LYS A 254 -8.78 2.79 -11.09
C LYS A 254 -10.14 3.37 -11.47
N LEU A 255 -11.16 2.52 -11.60
CA LEU A 255 -12.53 2.94 -11.92
C LEU A 255 -13.11 3.87 -10.84
N GLY A 256 -12.80 3.63 -9.58
CA GLY A 256 -13.25 4.47 -8.47
C GLY A 256 -12.71 5.90 -8.48
N ILE A 257 -11.56 6.14 -9.13
CA ILE A 257 -10.95 7.47 -9.25
C ILE A 257 -11.24 8.13 -10.60
N PHE A 258 -11.34 7.34 -11.67
CA PHE A 258 -11.58 7.78 -13.04
C PHE A 258 -12.84 7.11 -13.60
N PRO A 259 -14.04 7.43 -13.09
CA PRO A 259 -15.30 6.84 -13.59
C PRO A 259 -15.57 7.22 -15.05
N GLU A 260 -15.02 8.34 -15.52
CA GLU A 260 -15.09 8.77 -16.93
C GLU A 260 -14.39 7.81 -17.89
N ASP A 261 -13.42 7.05 -17.41
CA ASP A 261 -12.71 6.02 -18.20
C ASP A 261 -13.44 4.66 -18.22
N GLU A 262 -14.63 4.54 -17.68
CA GLU A 262 -15.37 3.27 -17.54
C GLU A 262 -15.40 2.47 -18.84
N HIS A 263 -15.78 3.10 -19.95
CA HIS A 263 -15.88 2.42 -21.23
C HIS A 263 -14.55 1.86 -21.72
N LYS A 264 -13.46 2.63 -21.56
CA LYS A 264 -12.11 2.22 -21.90
C LYS A 264 -11.66 1.05 -21.01
N ILE A 265 -11.81 1.18 -19.69
CA ILE A 265 -11.46 0.12 -18.73
C ILE A 265 -12.23 -1.17 -19.05
N LYS A 266 -13.54 -1.07 -19.33
CA LYS A 266 -14.37 -2.21 -19.68
C LYS A 266 -13.92 -2.91 -20.98
N SER A 267 -13.44 -2.16 -21.97
CA SER A 267 -12.93 -2.72 -23.22
C SER A 267 -11.66 -3.57 -23.07
N GLU A 268 -10.90 -3.38 -21.99
CA GLU A 268 -9.69 -4.17 -21.69
C GLU A 268 -9.99 -5.53 -21.06
N LYS A 269 -11.26 -5.81 -20.73
CA LYS A 269 -11.72 -7.07 -20.15
C LYS A 269 -11.39 -8.26 -21.07
N LYS A 270 -10.72 -9.26 -20.52
CA LYS A 270 -10.30 -10.43 -21.28
C LYS A 270 -11.47 -11.38 -21.56
N THR A 271 -11.56 -11.82 -22.81
CA THR A 271 -12.42 -12.93 -23.21
C THR A 271 -11.80 -14.27 -22.80
N PHE A 272 -12.56 -15.36 -22.85
CA PHE A 272 -12.04 -16.72 -22.62
C PHE A 272 -10.77 -17.00 -23.46
N LEU A 273 -10.84 -16.79 -24.76
CA LEU A 273 -9.73 -17.10 -25.67
C LEU A 273 -8.52 -16.21 -25.39
N SER A 274 -8.71 -14.91 -25.26
CA SER A 274 -7.60 -13.98 -24.98
C SER A 274 -6.94 -14.22 -23.63
N PHE A 275 -7.70 -14.63 -22.62
CA PHE A 275 -7.18 -14.98 -21.31
C PHE A 275 -6.29 -16.22 -21.36
N TYR A 276 -6.77 -17.32 -21.94
CA TYR A 276 -5.99 -18.55 -22.02
C TYR A 276 -4.80 -18.44 -22.95
N PHE A 277 -4.91 -17.68 -24.06
CA PHE A 277 -3.77 -17.36 -24.90
C PHE A 277 -2.69 -16.62 -24.11
N LEU A 278 -3.06 -15.61 -23.33
CA LEU A 278 -2.13 -14.88 -22.48
C LEU A 278 -1.51 -15.79 -21.41
N MET A 279 -2.30 -16.66 -20.80
CA MET A 279 -1.83 -17.62 -19.81
C MET A 279 -0.79 -18.59 -20.41
N ILE A 280 -1.04 -19.12 -21.62
CA ILE A 280 -0.08 -19.97 -22.35
C ILE A 280 1.22 -19.19 -22.66
N LYS A 281 1.10 -17.94 -23.11
CA LYS A 281 2.25 -17.07 -23.34
C LYS A 281 3.10 -16.91 -22.06
N TYR A 282 2.47 -16.72 -20.90
CA TYR A 282 3.17 -16.65 -19.61
C TYR A 282 3.90 -17.96 -19.30
N PHE A 283 3.29 -19.11 -19.53
CA PHE A 283 3.94 -20.42 -19.33
C PHE A 283 5.16 -20.60 -20.23
N ILE A 284 5.10 -20.15 -21.48
CA ILE A 284 6.23 -20.24 -22.41
C ILE A 284 7.36 -19.29 -21.99
N VAL A 285 7.05 -18.01 -21.79
CA VAL A 285 8.04 -16.96 -21.49
C VAL A 285 8.72 -17.18 -20.14
N HIS A 286 7.98 -17.65 -19.12
CA HIS A 286 8.47 -17.81 -17.75
C HIS A 286 8.75 -19.27 -17.38
N SER A 287 8.92 -20.16 -18.38
CA SER A 287 9.18 -21.60 -18.17
C SER A 287 10.43 -21.89 -17.32
N SER A 288 11.44 -21.00 -17.37
CA SER A 288 12.67 -21.09 -16.57
C SER A 288 12.46 -20.78 -15.08
N GLN A 289 11.34 -20.17 -14.70
CA GLN A 289 11.01 -19.77 -13.33
C GLN A 289 9.63 -20.30 -12.89
N PRO A 290 9.40 -21.63 -12.87
CA PRO A 290 8.07 -22.20 -12.71
C PRO A 290 7.44 -21.86 -11.34
N LYS A 291 8.26 -21.70 -10.29
CA LYS A 291 7.77 -21.33 -8.96
C LYS A 291 7.22 -19.91 -8.94
N LYS A 292 7.94 -18.95 -9.53
CA LYS A 292 7.50 -17.57 -9.69
C LYS A 292 6.22 -17.48 -10.50
N LEU A 293 6.19 -18.21 -11.63
CA LEU A 293 5.03 -18.28 -12.51
C LEU A 293 3.77 -18.74 -11.77
N LEU A 294 3.84 -19.87 -11.05
CA LEU A 294 2.67 -20.50 -10.41
C LEU A 294 2.24 -19.82 -9.11
N ILE A 295 3.14 -19.11 -8.42
CA ILE A 295 2.87 -18.52 -7.11
C ILE A 295 2.56 -17.02 -7.23
N ARG A 296 3.12 -16.32 -8.22
CA ARG A 296 2.97 -14.89 -8.38
C ARG A 296 2.24 -14.50 -9.66
N ASP A 297 2.79 -14.88 -10.82
CA ASP A 297 2.36 -14.30 -12.10
C ASP A 297 0.98 -14.79 -12.55
N ILE A 298 0.72 -16.09 -12.47
CA ILE A 298 -0.60 -16.66 -12.81
C ILE A 298 -1.68 -16.23 -11.80
N PRO A 299 -1.47 -16.28 -10.47
CA PRO A 299 -2.43 -15.74 -9.52
C PRO A 299 -2.79 -14.28 -9.79
N ASN A 300 -1.80 -13.42 -10.09
CA ASN A 300 -2.04 -12.02 -10.42
C ASN A 300 -2.89 -11.87 -11.70
N LEU A 301 -2.57 -12.63 -12.76
CA LEU A 301 -3.33 -12.64 -14.01
C LEU A 301 -4.79 -13.06 -13.80
N ILE A 302 -5.02 -14.12 -13.01
CA ILE A 302 -6.36 -14.59 -12.66
C ILE A 302 -7.10 -13.54 -11.83
N GLY A 303 -6.40 -12.93 -10.86
CA GLY A 303 -6.92 -11.85 -10.04
C GLY A 303 -7.38 -10.67 -10.89
N ASN A 304 -6.54 -10.21 -11.81
CA ASN A 304 -6.89 -9.11 -12.72
C ASN A 304 -8.12 -9.44 -13.57
N ALA A 305 -8.20 -10.63 -14.17
CA ALA A 305 -9.38 -11.05 -14.92
C ALA A 305 -10.65 -11.07 -14.05
N SER A 306 -10.55 -11.52 -12.80
CA SER A 306 -11.66 -11.52 -11.85
C SER A 306 -12.05 -10.13 -11.37
N GLY A 307 -11.06 -9.23 -11.28
CA GLY A 307 -11.23 -7.84 -10.89
C GLY A 307 -12.16 -7.05 -11.80
N TYR A 308 -12.20 -7.35 -13.09
CA TYR A 308 -13.17 -6.74 -14.01
C TYR A 308 -14.62 -7.06 -13.62
N TYR A 309 -14.91 -8.32 -13.29
CA TYR A 309 -16.26 -8.73 -12.88
C TYR A 309 -16.64 -8.11 -11.53
N PHE A 310 -15.68 -7.97 -10.63
CA PHE A 310 -15.87 -7.29 -9.35
C PHE A 310 -16.11 -5.78 -9.53
N ALA A 311 -15.31 -5.12 -10.37
CA ALA A 311 -15.41 -3.68 -10.57
C ALA A 311 -16.73 -3.25 -11.23
N PHE A 312 -17.26 -4.08 -12.13
CA PHE A 312 -18.51 -3.83 -12.87
C PHE A 312 -19.73 -4.54 -12.27
N GLU A 313 -19.61 -5.13 -11.07
CA GLU A 313 -20.68 -5.88 -10.38
C GLU A 313 -21.30 -6.98 -11.26
N GLU A 314 -20.48 -7.57 -12.13
CA GLU A 314 -20.90 -8.61 -13.06
C GLU A 314 -20.62 -10.01 -12.49
N LYS A 315 -21.49 -10.99 -12.81
CA LYS A 315 -21.27 -12.38 -12.42
C LYS A 315 -20.08 -12.99 -13.15
N LYS A 316 -19.11 -13.51 -12.39
CA LYS A 316 -17.96 -14.23 -12.96
C LYS A 316 -18.38 -15.42 -13.82
N PRO A 317 -17.83 -15.59 -15.03
CA PRO A 317 -18.18 -16.72 -15.90
C PRO A 317 -17.67 -18.04 -15.31
N ARG A 318 -18.30 -19.15 -15.73
CA ARG A 318 -17.98 -20.50 -15.22
C ARG A 318 -16.51 -20.86 -15.41
N TRP A 319 -15.92 -20.52 -16.56
CA TRP A 319 -14.52 -20.84 -16.86
C TRP A 319 -13.56 -20.16 -15.87
N LEU A 320 -13.81 -18.92 -15.50
CA LEU A 320 -12.94 -18.16 -14.58
C LEU A 320 -13.04 -18.73 -13.16
N ARG A 321 -14.25 -19.06 -12.70
CA ARG A 321 -14.46 -19.73 -11.39
C ARG A 321 -13.76 -21.09 -11.32
N ILE A 322 -13.77 -21.86 -12.42
CA ILE A 322 -13.06 -23.14 -12.50
C ILE A 322 -11.54 -22.89 -12.44
N THR A 323 -11.03 -21.88 -13.16
CA THR A 323 -9.61 -21.52 -13.13
C THR A 323 -9.16 -21.10 -11.72
N GLU A 324 -9.93 -20.24 -11.05
CA GLU A 324 -9.67 -19.88 -9.64
C GLU A 324 -9.59 -21.14 -8.76
N LYS A 325 -10.53 -22.09 -8.93
CA LYS A 325 -10.54 -23.33 -8.16
C LYS A 325 -9.31 -24.20 -8.41
N ILE A 326 -8.91 -24.39 -9.66
CA ILE A 326 -7.71 -25.17 -10.04
C ILE A 326 -6.45 -24.59 -9.38
N PHE A 327 -6.32 -23.27 -9.33
CA PHE A 327 -5.17 -22.60 -8.73
C PHE A 327 -5.30 -22.35 -7.21
N GLY A 328 -6.39 -22.80 -6.58
CA GLY A 328 -6.64 -22.61 -5.15
C GLY A 328 -6.76 -21.13 -4.75
N LEU A 329 -7.40 -20.32 -5.61
CA LEU A 329 -7.58 -18.89 -5.47
C LEU A 329 -9.07 -18.59 -5.21
N HIS A 330 -9.54 -18.89 -3.98
CA HIS A 330 -10.90 -18.53 -3.60
C HIS A 330 -10.87 -17.26 -2.75
N HIS A 331 -11.59 -16.21 -3.16
CA HIS A 331 -12.12 -15.27 -2.18
C HIS A 331 -13.31 -15.97 -1.50
N HIS A 332 -13.23 -16.13 -0.18
CA HIS A 332 -14.44 -16.29 0.60
C HIS A 332 -15.15 -14.93 0.53
N GLU A 333 -16.22 -14.89 -0.26
CA GLU A 333 -17.22 -13.82 -0.26
C GLU A 333 -17.77 -13.62 1.14
#